data_df35fcf0e237267ac895ef4e0c14c635
#
_entry.id   df35fcf0e237267ac895ef4e0c14c635
#
_cell.length_a   1.000
_cell.length_b   1.000
_cell.length_c   1.000
_cell.angle_alpha   90.00
_cell.angle_beta   90.00
_cell.angle_gamma   90.00
#
_symmetry.space_group_name_H-M   'P 1'
#
loop_
_entity.id
_entity.type
_entity.pdbx_description
1 polymer ?
#
loop_
_entity_poly.entity_id
_entity_poly.type
_entity_poly.pdbx_seq_one_letter_code
_entity_poly.pdbx_strand_id
1 'polypeptide(L)'
;MGKPLWEARTEAGALAAKVNVTLGDSLKRIEDKLYPDIMANTQGLVTNRPIGPCLVIGPFNFPCHLANGQILSALLAGNSVIFKPTGRALYCGQLMLECFDEAGFPPGVINLINGRGNVA
;
A
#
# COMPACT_ATOMS: atom_id res chain seq x y z
N MET A 1 -3.30 6.38 21.35
CA MET A 1 -4.61 6.52 20.70
C MET A 1 -5.79 6.21 21.63
N GLY A 2 -5.64 5.40 22.66
CA GLY A 2 -6.75 4.97 23.52
C GLY A 2 -7.73 3.98 22.85
N LYS A 3 -7.33 3.32 21.75
CA LYS A 3 -8.14 2.27 21.11
C LYS A 3 -8.25 1.04 22.03
N PRO A 4 -9.43 0.43 22.21
CA PRO A 4 -9.56 -0.81 22.96
C PRO A 4 -8.72 -1.94 22.38
N LEU A 5 -8.18 -2.81 23.24
CA LEU A 5 -7.28 -3.89 22.79
C LEU A 5 -7.94 -4.85 21.81
N TRP A 6 -9.22 -5.17 22.00
CA TRP A 6 -9.95 -6.05 21.08
C TRP A 6 -10.03 -5.45 19.66
N GLU A 7 -10.23 -4.15 19.55
CA GLU A 7 -10.29 -3.45 18.27
C GLU A 7 -8.89 -3.35 17.63
N ALA A 8 -7.83 -3.13 18.42
CA ALA A 8 -6.47 -3.17 17.92
C ALA A 8 -6.09 -4.55 17.36
N ARG A 9 -6.57 -5.62 17.98
CA ARG A 9 -6.37 -7.00 17.48
C ARG A 9 -7.09 -7.24 16.15
N THR A 10 -8.32 -6.73 15.99
CA THR A 10 -9.02 -6.84 14.70
C THR A 10 -8.29 -6.07 13.58
N GLU A 11 -7.70 -4.92 13.90
CA GLU A 11 -6.90 -4.16 12.94
C GLU A 11 -5.66 -4.95 12.50
N ALA A 12 -4.94 -5.58 13.43
CA ALA A 12 -3.79 -6.41 13.12
C ALA A 12 -4.16 -7.60 12.20
N GLY A 13 -5.29 -8.25 12.47
CA GLY A 13 -5.82 -9.31 11.58
C GLY A 13 -6.16 -8.80 10.17
N ALA A 14 -6.74 -7.61 10.09
CA ALA A 14 -7.08 -6.99 8.82
C ALA A 14 -5.85 -6.61 7.98
N LEU A 15 -4.71 -6.29 8.60
CA LEU A 15 -3.43 -6.07 7.92
C LEU A 15 -3.02 -7.30 7.10
N ALA A 16 -2.98 -8.47 7.74
CA ALA A 16 -2.61 -9.71 7.08
C ALA A 16 -3.62 -10.11 5.98
N ALA A 17 -4.92 -10.00 6.27
CA ALA A 17 -5.98 -10.31 5.30
C ALA A 17 -5.90 -9.41 4.05
N LYS A 18 -5.48 -8.15 4.21
CA LYS A 18 -5.36 -7.19 3.11
C LYS A 18 -4.32 -7.61 2.06
N VAL A 19 -3.26 -8.29 2.48
CA VAL A 19 -2.25 -8.84 1.55
C VAL A 19 -2.90 -9.82 0.57
N ASN A 20 -3.70 -10.74 1.07
CA ASN A 20 -4.40 -11.74 0.23
C ASN A 20 -5.38 -11.08 -0.75
N VAL A 21 -6.14 -10.08 -0.30
CA VAL A 21 -7.03 -9.31 -1.19
C VAL A 21 -6.24 -8.58 -2.28
N THR A 22 -5.09 -8.02 -1.92
CA THR A 22 -4.26 -7.27 -2.86
C THR A 22 -3.64 -8.19 -3.92
N LEU A 23 -3.08 -9.32 -3.52
CA LEU A 23 -2.48 -10.30 -4.43
C LEU A 23 -3.51 -11.11 -5.23
N GLY A 24 -4.76 -11.18 -4.77
CA GLY A 24 -5.86 -11.82 -5.47
C GLY A 24 -6.61 -10.84 -6.40
N ASP A 25 -7.69 -10.27 -5.89
CA ASP A 25 -8.62 -9.49 -6.72
C ASP A 25 -8.06 -8.15 -7.21
N SER A 26 -7.14 -7.53 -6.46
CA SER A 26 -6.54 -6.26 -6.89
C SER A 26 -5.54 -6.47 -8.03
N LEU A 27 -4.78 -7.57 -8.00
CA LEU A 27 -3.83 -7.90 -9.07
C LEU A 27 -4.54 -8.05 -10.42
N LYS A 28 -5.67 -8.72 -10.46
CA LYS A 28 -6.48 -8.89 -11.69
C LYS A 28 -6.87 -7.58 -12.38
N ARG A 29 -6.92 -6.48 -11.61
CA ARG A 29 -7.31 -5.16 -12.16
C ARG A 29 -6.20 -4.48 -12.93
N ILE A 30 -4.94 -4.87 -12.67
CA ILE A 30 -3.76 -4.28 -13.30
C ILE A 30 -3.06 -5.22 -14.27
N GLU A 31 -3.64 -6.42 -14.52
CA GLU A 31 -3.17 -7.34 -15.55
C GLU A 31 -3.26 -6.71 -16.93
N ASP A 32 -2.32 -7.06 -17.80
CA ASP A 32 -2.35 -6.65 -19.19
C ASP A 32 -3.57 -7.24 -19.89
N LYS A 33 -4.24 -6.43 -20.70
CA LYS A 33 -5.43 -6.85 -21.46
C LYS A 33 -5.17 -6.78 -22.95
N LEU A 34 -5.23 -7.94 -23.60
CA LEU A 34 -5.17 -8.06 -25.04
C LEU A 34 -6.58 -8.01 -25.62
N TYR A 35 -6.79 -7.15 -26.59
CA TYR A 35 -8.03 -7.04 -27.36
C TYR A 35 -7.72 -7.49 -28.80
N PRO A 36 -8.08 -8.73 -29.19
CA PRO A 36 -7.94 -9.18 -30.56
C PRO A 36 -8.93 -8.45 -31.44
N ASP A 37 -8.56 -8.25 -32.69
CA ASP A 37 -9.44 -7.78 -33.77
C ASP A 37 -10.18 -6.44 -33.48
N ILE A 38 -9.49 -5.47 -32.87
CA ILE A 38 -10.06 -4.11 -32.70
C ILE A 38 -10.31 -3.39 -34.04
N MET A 39 -9.52 -3.77 -35.05
CA MET A 39 -9.69 -3.45 -36.48
C MET A 39 -9.10 -4.61 -37.28
N ALA A 40 -9.34 -4.63 -38.61
CA ALA A 40 -8.80 -5.65 -39.50
C ALA A 40 -7.26 -5.75 -39.35
N ASN A 41 -6.76 -6.94 -39.00
CA ASN A 41 -5.34 -7.23 -38.77
C ASN A 41 -4.68 -6.38 -37.65
N THR A 42 -5.45 -5.91 -36.67
CA THR A 42 -4.95 -5.05 -35.59
C THR A 42 -5.37 -5.58 -34.23
N GLN A 43 -4.41 -5.74 -33.32
CA GLN A 43 -4.65 -6.07 -31.91
C GLN A 43 -4.37 -4.86 -31.04
N GLY A 44 -5.16 -4.70 -29.99
CA GLY A 44 -4.94 -3.69 -28.96
C GLY A 44 -4.37 -4.33 -27.69
N LEU A 45 -3.37 -3.70 -27.09
CA LEU A 45 -2.82 -4.09 -25.79
C LEU A 45 -2.93 -2.91 -24.82
N VAL A 46 -3.61 -3.14 -23.69
CA VAL A 46 -3.65 -2.21 -22.57
C VAL A 46 -2.72 -2.72 -21.49
N THR A 47 -1.71 -1.95 -21.15
CA THR A 47 -0.74 -2.26 -20.08
C THR A 47 -0.79 -1.20 -19.00
N ASN A 48 -0.58 -1.61 -17.74
CA ASN A 48 -0.42 -0.71 -16.62
C ASN A 48 1.06 -0.45 -16.36
N ARG A 49 1.42 0.79 -16.02
CA ARG A 49 2.79 1.19 -15.74
C ARG A 49 2.86 1.92 -14.39
N PRO A 50 3.94 1.76 -13.61
CA PRO A 50 4.16 2.56 -12.42
C PRO A 50 4.17 4.05 -12.75
N ILE A 51 3.63 4.87 -11.85
CA ILE A 51 3.65 6.33 -11.95
C ILE A 51 4.82 6.95 -11.19
N GLY A 52 5.54 6.17 -10.38
CA GLY A 52 6.66 6.61 -9.57
C GLY A 52 6.36 6.63 -8.07
N PRO A 53 7.05 7.49 -7.29
CA PRO A 53 6.87 7.56 -5.84
C PRO A 53 5.46 8.02 -5.46
N CYS A 54 4.82 7.26 -4.59
CA CYS A 54 3.48 7.53 -4.04
C CYS A 54 3.58 7.97 -2.58
N LEU A 55 2.99 9.11 -2.24
CA LEU A 55 2.86 9.54 -0.85
C LEU A 55 1.60 8.93 -0.23
N VAL A 56 1.77 8.23 0.90
CA VAL A 56 0.67 7.69 1.70
C VAL A 56 0.63 8.41 3.05
N ILE A 57 -0.47 9.10 3.34
CA ILE A 57 -0.70 9.78 4.61
C ILE A 57 -1.68 8.97 5.44
N GLY A 58 -1.19 8.39 6.54
CA GLY A 58 -1.99 7.52 7.41
C GLY A 58 -2.89 8.29 8.37
N PRO A 59 -4.15 7.86 8.58
CA PRO A 59 -5.06 8.43 9.55
C PRO A 59 -4.75 7.95 10.97
N PHE A 60 -5.43 8.52 11.98
CA PHE A 60 -5.19 8.16 13.37
C PHE A 60 -6.07 7.00 13.87
N ASN A 61 -7.26 6.83 13.33
CA ASN A 61 -8.27 5.86 13.83
C ASN A 61 -7.95 4.40 13.46
N PHE A 62 -7.41 4.17 12.26
CA PHE A 62 -6.87 2.89 11.80
C PHE A 62 -5.47 3.09 11.19
N PRO A 63 -4.47 3.38 12.05
CA PRO A 63 -3.18 3.89 11.61
C PRO A 63 -2.37 2.92 10.75
N CYS A 64 -2.61 1.63 10.94
CA CYS A 64 -1.94 0.59 10.17
C CYS A 64 -2.81 0.11 8.99
N HIS A 65 -4.04 -0.30 9.26
CA HIS A 65 -4.90 -0.98 8.28
C HIS A 65 -5.19 -0.12 7.04
N LEU A 66 -5.60 1.15 7.24
CA LEU A 66 -5.95 2.02 6.11
C LEU A 66 -4.71 2.41 5.29
N ALA A 67 -3.61 2.72 5.96
CA ALA A 67 -2.35 3.01 5.27
C ALA A 67 -1.85 1.79 4.50
N ASN A 68 -1.89 0.59 5.11
CA ASN A 68 -1.47 -0.66 4.49
C ASN A 68 -2.19 -0.94 3.16
N GLY A 69 -3.49 -0.68 3.10
CA GLY A 69 -4.26 -0.86 1.86
C GLY A 69 -3.76 0.01 0.71
N GLN A 70 -3.36 1.24 0.98
CA GLN A 70 -2.80 2.16 0.00
C GLN A 70 -1.35 1.79 -0.37
N ILE A 71 -0.53 1.45 0.63
CA ILE A 71 0.86 1.00 0.44
C ILE A 71 0.90 -0.23 -0.46
N LEU A 72 0.16 -1.29 -0.11
CA LEU A 72 0.14 -2.53 -0.88
C LEU A 72 -0.35 -2.32 -2.32
N SER A 73 -1.35 -1.47 -2.52
CA SER A 73 -1.84 -1.17 -3.87
C SER A 73 -0.81 -0.43 -4.73
N ALA A 74 -0.08 0.52 -4.13
CA ALA A 74 0.99 1.24 -4.82
C ALA A 74 2.15 0.29 -5.19
N LEU A 75 2.57 -0.56 -4.24
CA LEU A 75 3.64 -1.55 -4.44
C LEU A 75 3.27 -2.58 -5.49
N LEU A 76 2.03 -3.10 -5.47
CA LEU A 76 1.54 -4.06 -6.44
C LEU A 76 1.61 -3.51 -7.87
N ALA A 77 1.36 -2.21 -8.03
CA ALA A 77 1.47 -1.52 -9.32
C ALA A 77 2.90 -1.12 -9.69
N GLY A 78 3.92 -1.53 -8.92
CA GLY A 78 5.34 -1.29 -9.18
C GLY A 78 5.85 0.09 -8.76
N ASN A 79 5.10 0.82 -7.91
CA ASN A 79 5.51 2.12 -7.40
C ASN A 79 6.34 1.99 -6.11
N SER A 80 7.18 2.98 -5.82
CA SER A 80 7.75 3.15 -4.49
C SER A 80 6.81 3.99 -3.61
N VAL A 81 6.99 3.90 -2.28
CA VAL A 81 6.11 4.55 -1.32
C VAL A 81 6.89 5.40 -0.33
N ILE A 82 6.38 6.58 -0.08
CA ILE A 82 6.76 7.43 1.06
C ILE A 82 5.57 7.39 2.02
N PHE A 83 5.74 6.74 3.16
CA PHE A 83 4.69 6.63 4.16
C PHE A 83 4.87 7.66 5.27
N LYS A 84 3.85 8.48 5.48
CA LYS A 84 3.77 9.41 6.60
C LYS A 84 2.63 9.00 7.52
N PRO A 85 2.90 8.33 8.65
CA PRO A 85 1.88 7.99 9.63
C PRO A 85 1.35 9.26 10.32
N THR A 86 0.19 9.12 10.94
CA THR A 86 -0.31 10.19 11.82
C THR A 86 0.65 10.47 12.96
N GLY A 87 0.82 11.73 13.33
CA GLY A 87 1.62 12.13 14.50
C GLY A 87 1.12 11.57 15.84
N ARG A 88 -0.10 11.01 15.88
CA ARG A 88 -0.68 10.35 17.07
C ARG A 88 -0.33 8.87 17.20
N ALA A 89 0.26 8.25 16.17
CA ALA A 89 0.58 6.83 16.14
C ALA A 89 1.87 6.56 15.34
N LEU A 90 2.90 7.34 15.58
CA LEU A 90 4.20 7.23 14.87
C LEU A 90 4.81 5.83 15.02
N TYR A 91 4.74 5.28 16.23
CA TYR A 91 5.28 3.94 16.51
C TYR A 91 4.58 2.83 15.70
N CYS A 92 3.29 2.97 15.42
CA CYS A 92 2.59 2.04 14.54
C CYS A 92 3.17 2.06 13.12
N GLY A 93 3.49 3.25 12.61
CA GLY A 93 4.14 3.39 11.30
C GLY A 93 5.54 2.79 11.28
N GLN A 94 6.30 2.96 12.36
CA GLN A 94 7.63 2.38 12.51
C GLN A 94 7.58 0.84 12.50
N LEU A 95 6.69 0.24 13.31
CA LEU A 95 6.51 -1.22 13.33
C LEU A 95 6.08 -1.79 11.99
N MET A 96 5.22 -1.07 11.26
CA MET A 96 4.86 -1.48 9.89
C MET A 96 6.07 -1.53 8.98
N LEU A 97 6.94 -0.52 9.04
CA LEU A 97 8.13 -0.48 8.20
C LEU A 97 9.10 -1.61 8.55
N GLU A 98 9.30 -1.88 9.84
CA GLU A 98 10.12 -3.01 10.32
C GLU A 98 9.60 -4.34 9.76
N CYS A 99 8.28 -4.55 9.69
CA CYS A 99 7.71 -5.75 9.06
C CYS A 99 8.03 -5.85 7.56
N PHE A 100 8.05 -4.73 6.82
CA PHE A 100 8.44 -4.74 5.41
C PHE A 100 9.94 -5.02 5.24
N ASP A 101 10.79 -4.46 6.10
CA ASP A 101 12.23 -4.72 6.10
C ASP A 101 12.52 -6.19 6.41
N GLU A 102 11.88 -6.77 7.44
CA GLU A 102 11.99 -8.19 7.79
C GLU A 102 11.48 -9.11 6.67
N ALA A 103 10.49 -8.66 5.90
CA ALA A 103 9.99 -9.38 4.72
C ALA A 103 10.95 -9.30 3.51
N GLY A 104 12.06 -8.56 3.61
CA GLY A 104 13.09 -8.46 2.58
C GLY A 104 12.77 -7.50 1.44
N PHE A 105 11.95 -6.49 1.66
CA PHE A 105 11.73 -5.46 0.67
C PHE A 105 13.03 -4.69 0.38
N PRO A 106 13.34 -4.41 -0.90
CA PRO A 106 14.56 -3.68 -1.25
C PRO A 106 14.60 -2.27 -0.63
N PRO A 107 15.77 -1.77 -0.21
CA PRO A 107 15.93 -0.42 0.29
C PRO A 107 15.38 0.63 -0.68
N GLY A 108 14.68 1.63 -0.15
CA GLY A 108 14.11 2.72 -0.94
C GLY A 108 12.75 2.43 -1.58
N VAL A 109 12.26 1.18 -1.56
CA VAL A 109 10.93 0.83 -2.06
C VAL A 109 9.84 1.39 -1.13
N ILE A 110 10.04 1.30 0.19
CA ILE A 110 9.18 1.91 1.20
C ILE A 110 10.04 2.79 2.10
N ASN A 111 9.60 4.02 2.29
CA ASN A 111 10.31 5.00 3.10
C ASN A 111 9.35 5.62 4.12
N LEU A 112 9.83 5.84 5.34
CA LEU A 112 9.04 6.42 6.42
C LEU A 112 9.45 7.89 6.65
N ILE A 113 8.46 8.76 6.72
CA ILE A 113 8.65 10.14 7.16
C ILE A 113 7.80 10.38 8.41
N ASN A 114 8.47 10.67 9.51
CA ASN A 114 7.81 11.06 10.75
C ASN A 114 7.76 12.58 10.89
N GLY A 115 6.60 13.10 11.25
CA GLY A 115 6.44 14.54 11.47
C GLY A 115 5.00 14.97 11.66
N ARG A 116 4.84 16.25 11.97
CA ARG A 116 3.52 16.91 12.04
C ARG A 116 3.00 17.20 10.63
N GLY A 117 1.78 17.75 10.51
CA GLY A 117 1.14 18.05 9.23
C GLY A 117 1.92 18.97 8.29
N ASN A 118 2.82 19.77 8.83
CA ASN A 118 3.68 20.67 8.04
C ASN A 118 4.89 19.98 7.39
N VAL A 119 5.05 18.68 7.58
CA VAL A 119 6.12 17.87 6.98
C VAL A 119 5.64 17.14 5.71
N ALA A 120 4.33 17.09 5.48
CA ALA A 120 3.71 16.40 4.34
C ALA A 120 3.45 17.33 3.17
#